data_308947afa6a0015e1f45fa90431c2b38
#
_entry.id   308947afa6a0015e1f45fa90431c2b38
#
_cell.length_a   1.000
_cell.length_b   1.000
_cell.length_c   1.000
_cell.angle_alpha   90.00
_cell.angle_beta   90.00
_cell.angle_gamma   90.00
#
_symmetry.space_group_name_H-M   'P 1'
#
loop_
_entity.id
_entity.type
_entity.pdbx_description
1 polymer ?
#
loop_
_entity_poly.entity_id
_entity_poly.type
_entity_poly.pdbx_seq_one_letter_code
_entity_poly.pdbx_strand_id
1 'polypeptide(L)'
;VTADPLTEAVRNRAPLTGTGVIDAHAHLGPYSRFFIPDPSAETMVRLMDRCGVSYAVLSSCLAIELDTADGNAATAAAVRAHPDRLGGYLTVNPHQDPEVEVARWADDPAFVGIKLHPSLHEYPVTGPAYRPAWEFAARTGRPVLSHTWTGSPYDDPALLAAVAERHPDVTILLGHAGALPAGFDTVIELARRHPNLYPEICGSFFTGRSLARLVGELGAHRVIYGSDFPFIDLRYSIGRVLFADLPLADRVTVLGGAFAALLPPRP
;
A
#
# COMPACT_ATOMS: atom_id res chain seq x y z
N VAL A 1 23.50 -3.81 -26.19
CA VAL A 1 22.35 -3.75 -25.27
C VAL A 1 22.87 -4.26 -23.94
N THR A 2 23.07 -3.38 -22.98
CA THR A 2 23.42 -3.78 -21.60
C THR A 2 22.31 -4.66 -21.05
N ALA A 3 22.67 -5.82 -20.52
CA ALA A 3 21.72 -6.74 -19.93
C ALA A 3 20.95 -6.04 -18.79
N ASP A 4 19.64 -6.15 -18.78
CA ASP A 4 18.78 -5.62 -17.73
C ASP A 4 18.84 -6.52 -16.48
N PRO A 5 19.48 -6.10 -15.38
CA PRO A 5 19.74 -6.96 -14.24
C PRO A 5 18.44 -7.46 -13.57
N LEU A 6 17.33 -6.72 -13.67
CA LEU A 6 16.05 -7.13 -13.10
C LEU A 6 15.45 -8.30 -13.89
N THR A 7 15.44 -8.20 -15.21
CA THR A 7 14.94 -9.27 -16.08
C THR A 7 15.86 -10.48 -16.10
N GLU A 8 17.16 -10.28 -15.93
CA GLU A 8 18.13 -11.38 -15.77
C GLU A 8 17.92 -12.16 -14.48
N ALA A 9 17.67 -11.50 -13.35
CA ALA A 9 17.35 -12.17 -12.10
C ALA A 9 16.14 -13.10 -12.29
N VAL A 10 15.09 -12.63 -12.97
CA VAL A 10 13.90 -13.47 -13.26
C VAL A 10 14.26 -14.66 -14.15
N ARG A 11 15.02 -14.47 -15.23
CA ARG A 11 15.46 -15.57 -16.11
C ARG A 11 16.25 -16.64 -15.36
N ASN A 12 17.07 -16.22 -14.42
CA ASN A 12 17.89 -17.09 -13.58
C ASN A 12 17.14 -17.63 -12.35
N ARG A 13 15.85 -17.29 -12.17
CA ARG A 13 15.05 -17.63 -10.97
C ARG A 13 15.73 -17.21 -9.67
N ALA A 14 16.46 -16.10 -9.70
CA ALA A 14 17.18 -15.52 -8.59
C ALA A 14 16.35 -14.38 -7.96
N PRO A 15 16.51 -14.10 -6.66
CA PRO A 15 15.95 -12.93 -6.02
C PRO A 15 16.47 -11.64 -6.68
N LEU A 16 15.66 -10.59 -6.66
CA LEU A 16 16.12 -9.24 -7.02
C LEU A 16 17.14 -8.76 -5.98
N THR A 17 18.32 -8.37 -6.41
CA THR A 17 19.36 -7.86 -5.53
C THR A 17 19.73 -6.43 -5.88
N GLY A 18 20.08 -5.62 -4.86
CA GLY A 18 20.51 -4.23 -5.07
C GLY A 18 19.40 -3.24 -5.46
N THR A 19 18.15 -3.68 -5.51
CA THR A 19 17.00 -2.82 -5.89
C THR A 19 16.26 -2.23 -4.72
N GLY A 20 16.38 -2.80 -3.51
CA GLY A 20 15.67 -2.31 -2.33
C GLY A 20 14.14 -2.35 -2.50
N VAL A 21 13.58 -3.46 -3.01
CA VAL A 21 12.13 -3.59 -3.23
C VAL A 21 11.39 -3.45 -1.92
N ILE A 22 10.42 -2.51 -1.87
CA ILE A 22 9.56 -2.27 -0.71
C ILE A 22 8.10 -2.39 -1.16
N ASP A 23 7.37 -3.30 -0.52
CA ASP A 23 5.95 -3.52 -0.76
C ASP A 23 5.12 -2.62 0.16
N ALA A 24 4.40 -1.68 -0.42
CA ALA A 24 3.59 -0.72 0.33
C ALA A 24 2.18 -1.23 0.65
N HIS A 25 1.77 -2.40 0.15
CA HIS A 25 0.41 -2.87 0.32
C HIS A 25 0.35 -4.39 0.40
N ALA A 26 0.34 -4.90 1.62
CA ALA A 26 0.17 -6.32 1.89
C ALA A 26 -0.82 -6.57 3.03
N HIS A 27 -1.24 -7.82 3.17
CA HIS A 27 -2.21 -8.24 4.18
C HIS A 27 -1.74 -9.46 4.96
N LEU A 28 -2.27 -9.62 6.17
CA LEU A 28 -2.02 -10.72 7.10
C LEU A 28 -3.34 -11.39 7.47
N GLY A 29 -3.30 -12.71 7.57
CA GLY A 29 -4.42 -13.50 8.05
C GLY A 29 -5.42 -13.91 6.97
N PRO A 30 -6.38 -14.77 7.33
CA PRO A 30 -7.40 -15.25 6.40
C PRO A 30 -8.34 -14.13 5.99
N TYR A 31 -8.91 -14.25 4.79
CA TYR A 31 -9.90 -13.33 4.26
C TYR A 31 -11.23 -14.03 4.06
N SER A 32 -12.33 -13.36 4.44
CA SER A 32 -13.66 -14.01 4.49
C SER A 32 -14.20 -14.42 3.13
N ARG A 33 -13.77 -13.74 2.04
CA ARG A 33 -14.38 -13.88 0.71
C ARG A 33 -13.73 -14.93 -0.17
N PHE A 34 -12.51 -15.38 0.14
CA PHE A 34 -11.84 -16.46 -0.58
C PHE A 34 -10.75 -17.13 0.27
N PHE A 35 -10.46 -18.39 -0.07
CA PHE A 35 -9.48 -19.17 0.64
C PHE A 35 -8.04 -18.75 0.30
N ILE A 36 -7.24 -18.55 1.35
CA ILE A 36 -5.81 -18.31 1.26
C ILE A 36 -5.12 -19.48 1.98
N PRO A 37 -4.27 -20.25 1.29
CA PRO A 37 -3.68 -21.48 1.85
C PRO A 37 -2.84 -21.25 3.11
N ASP A 38 -2.01 -20.20 3.11
CA ASP A 38 -1.16 -19.85 4.25
C ASP A 38 -0.92 -18.32 4.28
N PRO A 39 -1.80 -17.59 5.00
CA PRO A 39 -1.73 -16.14 5.09
C PRO A 39 -0.84 -15.65 6.24
N SER A 40 0.13 -16.46 6.68
CA SER A 40 1.02 -16.13 7.80
C SER A 40 2.13 -15.16 7.41
N ALA A 41 2.64 -14.42 8.41
CA ALA A 41 3.79 -13.54 8.25
C ALA A 41 5.05 -14.31 7.83
N GLU A 42 5.23 -15.52 8.34
CA GLU A 42 6.35 -16.42 8.02
C GLU A 42 6.34 -16.81 6.54
N THR A 43 5.17 -17.12 5.99
CA THR A 43 5.04 -17.43 4.56
C THR A 43 5.32 -16.21 3.70
N MET A 44 4.85 -15.05 4.12
CA MET A 44 5.15 -13.80 3.45
C MET A 44 6.65 -13.54 3.41
N VAL A 45 7.34 -13.61 4.55
CA VAL A 45 8.80 -13.38 4.62
C VAL A 45 9.57 -14.38 3.75
N ARG A 46 9.20 -15.67 3.76
CA ARG A 46 9.80 -16.66 2.86
C ARG A 46 9.63 -16.32 1.37
N LEU A 47 8.48 -15.79 0.98
CA LEU A 47 8.24 -15.35 -0.41
C LEU A 47 8.98 -14.07 -0.73
N MET A 48 9.06 -13.12 0.21
CA MET A 48 9.88 -11.93 0.09
C MET A 48 11.35 -12.29 -0.20
N ASP A 49 11.90 -13.26 0.54
CA ASP A 49 13.28 -13.75 0.32
C ASP A 49 13.48 -14.31 -1.09
N ARG A 50 12.52 -15.08 -1.57
CA ARG A 50 12.56 -15.66 -2.93
C ARG A 50 12.47 -14.60 -4.03
N CYS A 51 11.79 -13.49 -3.77
CA CYS A 51 11.56 -12.42 -4.74
C CYS A 51 12.58 -11.28 -4.63
N GLY A 52 13.31 -11.19 -3.51
CA GLY A 52 14.20 -10.07 -3.22
C GLY A 52 13.46 -8.83 -2.71
N VAL A 53 12.29 -9.01 -2.07
CA VAL A 53 11.59 -7.93 -1.35
C VAL A 53 12.26 -7.72 0.00
N SER A 54 12.76 -6.51 0.22
CA SER A 54 13.50 -6.18 1.44
C SER A 54 12.60 -5.84 2.62
N TYR A 55 11.47 -5.19 2.35
CA TYR A 55 10.53 -4.74 3.37
C TYR A 55 9.11 -4.72 2.83
N ALA A 56 8.13 -4.98 3.70
CA ALA A 56 6.72 -4.87 3.36
C ALA A 56 5.93 -4.22 4.48
N VAL A 57 4.93 -3.40 4.13
CA VAL A 57 3.99 -2.82 5.10
C VAL A 57 2.64 -3.47 4.92
N LEU A 58 2.12 -4.03 6.01
CA LEU A 58 0.93 -4.88 5.99
C LEU A 58 -0.15 -4.43 6.99
N SER A 59 -1.38 -4.83 6.72
CA SER A 59 -2.53 -4.72 7.61
C SER A 59 -3.21 -6.08 7.76
N SER A 60 -3.72 -6.40 8.96
CA SER A 60 -4.47 -7.61 9.17
C SER A 60 -5.84 -7.57 8.47
N CYS A 61 -6.22 -8.66 7.80
CA CYS A 61 -7.58 -8.85 7.29
C CYS A 61 -8.62 -8.81 8.42
N LEU A 62 -8.27 -9.37 9.58
CA LEU A 62 -9.12 -9.32 10.77
C LEU A 62 -9.44 -7.88 11.19
N ALA A 63 -8.43 -6.99 11.18
CA ALA A 63 -8.62 -5.57 11.52
C ALA A 63 -9.53 -4.85 10.54
N ILE A 64 -9.43 -5.20 9.25
CA ILE A 64 -10.22 -4.56 8.19
C ILE A 64 -11.67 -5.05 8.22
N GLU A 65 -11.89 -6.36 8.41
CA GLU A 65 -13.20 -6.97 8.20
C GLU A 65 -14.06 -7.11 9.45
N LEU A 66 -13.47 -7.39 10.62
CA LEU A 66 -14.22 -7.89 11.76
C LEU A 66 -13.89 -7.19 13.08
N ASP A 67 -12.64 -7.23 13.53
CA ASP A 67 -12.21 -6.75 14.84
C ASP A 67 -10.90 -5.96 14.71
N THR A 68 -11.02 -4.65 14.81
CA THR A 68 -9.90 -3.74 14.64
C THR A 68 -8.86 -3.90 15.75
N ALA A 69 -9.31 -4.11 17.00
CA ALA A 69 -8.42 -4.23 18.14
C ALA A 69 -7.55 -5.50 18.07
N ASP A 70 -8.17 -6.65 17.85
CA ASP A 70 -7.49 -7.93 17.73
C ASP A 70 -6.63 -7.99 16.45
N GLY A 71 -7.14 -7.44 15.36
CA GLY A 71 -6.41 -7.41 14.10
C GLY A 71 -5.19 -6.48 14.12
N ASN A 72 -5.25 -5.32 14.77
CA ASN A 72 -4.08 -4.47 14.98
C ASN A 72 -3.08 -5.12 15.93
N ALA A 73 -3.54 -5.81 16.98
CA ALA A 73 -2.67 -6.60 17.84
C ALA A 73 -1.93 -7.70 17.07
N ALA A 74 -2.62 -8.41 16.15
CA ALA A 74 -2.01 -9.41 15.28
C ALA A 74 -0.98 -8.78 14.32
N THR A 75 -1.28 -7.61 13.75
CA THR A 75 -0.33 -6.83 12.92
C THR A 75 0.93 -6.49 13.71
N ALA A 76 0.77 -5.94 14.91
CA ALA A 76 1.91 -5.58 15.76
C ALA A 76 2.76 -6.80 16.16
N ALA A 77 2.12 -7.94 16.45
CA ALA A 77 2.81 -9.18 16.75
C ALA A 77 3.66 -9.69 15.57
N ALA A 78 3.11 -9.66 14.36
CA ALA A 78 3.83 -10.04 13.15
C ALA A 78 5.06 -9.13 12.88
N VAL A 79 4.91 -7.82 13.05
CA VAL A 79 6.01 -6.87 12.92
C VAL A 79 7.10 -7.13 13.96
N ARG A 80 6.74 -7.37 15.22
CA ARG A 80 7.71 -7.70 16.29
C ARG A 80 8.45 -9.01 16.04
N ALA A 81 7.82 -9.97 15.38
CA ALA A 81 8.47 -11.22 14.99
C ALA A 81 9.49 -11.02 13.83
N HIS A 82 9.30 -10.01 12.99
CA HIS A 82 10.13 -9.72 11.82
C HIS A 82 10.40 -8.22 11.65
N PRO A 83 11.01 -7.52 12.65
CA PRO A 83 11.08 -6.06 12.70
C PRO A 83 11.87 -5.43 11.55
N ASP A 84 12.89 -6.14 11.03
CA ASP A 84 13.70 -5.67 9.91
C ASP A 84 13.04 -5.88 8.55
N ARG A 85 11.95 -6.65 8.50
CA ARG A 85 11.29 -7.08 7.26
C ARG A 85 9.87 -6.55 7.11
N LEU A 86 9.17 -6.30 8.22
CA LEU A 86 7.75 -5.93 8.22
C LEU A 86 7.53 -4.63 8.96
N GLY A 87 6.59 -3.83 8.46
CA GLY A 87 5.96 -2.71 9.15
C GLY A 87 4.46 -2.88 9.15
N GLY A 88 3.78 -2.27 10.10
CA GLY A 88 2.33 -2.32 10.22
C GLY A 88 1.64 -1.06 9.74
N TYR A 89 0.50 -1.21 9.10
CA TYR A 89 -0.51 -0.17 9.03
C TYR A 89 -1.48 -0.33 10.21
N LEU A 90 -1.66 0.76 10.97
CA LEU A 90 -2.75 0.85 11.94
C LEU A 90 -4.07 0.93 11.18
N THR A 91 -4.87 -0.11 11.22
CA THR A 91 -6.20 -0.09 10.64
C THR A 91 -7.14 0.71 11.53
N VAL A 92 -7.91 1.62 10.92
CA VAL A 92 -8.92 2.42 11.63
C VAL A 92 -10.29 2.15 11.00
N ASN A 93 -11.21 1.61 11.82
CA ASN A 93 -12.58 1.32 11.43
C ASN A 93 -13.51 2.38 12.06
N PRO A 94 -14.32 3.11 11.27
CA PRO A 94 -15.18 4.18 11.75
C PRO A 94 -16.30 3.71 12.71
N HIS A 95 -16.57 2.41 12.76
CA HIS A 95 -17.60 1.79 13.58
C HIS A 95 -17.08 1.16 14.89
N GLN A 96 -15.76 1.22 15.14
CA GLN A 96 -15.09 0.53 16.24
C GLN A 96 -14.17 1.46 17.03
N ASP A 97 -14.76 2.48 17.65
CA ASP A 97 -14.09 3.45 18.54
C ASP A 97 -12.73 3.97 18.01
N PRO A 98 -12.71 4.65 16.86
CA PRO A 98 -11.48 5.05 16.16
C PRO A 98 -10.52 5.89 17.00
N GLU A 99 -11.04 6.75 17.92
CA GLU A 99 -10.22 7.54 18.84
C GLU A 99 -9.47 6.64 19.84
N VAL A 100 -10.15 5.65 20.38
CA VAL A 100 -9.58 4.70 21.38
C VAL A 100 -8.50 3.87 20.70
N GLU A 101 -8.77 3.37 19.49
CA GLU A 101 -7.84 2.50 18.77
C GLU A 101 -6.58 3.28 18.33
N VAL A 102 -6.73 4.50 17.82
CA VAL A 102 -5.59 5.37 17.48
C VAL A 102 -4.77 5.69 18.73
N ALA A 103 -5.41 6.01 19.86
CA ALA A 103 -4.71 6.31 21.11
C ALA A 103 -3.93 5.10 21.65
N ARG A 104 -4.49 3.89 21.54
CA ARG A 104 -3.86 2.64 21.98
C ARG A 104 -2.51 2.39 21.31
N TRP A 105 -2.38 2.72 20.03
CA TRP A 105 -1.22 2.38 19.21
C TRP A 105 -0.35 3.58 18.80
N ALA A 106 -0.67 4.78 19.32
CA ALA A 106 -0.04 6.03 18.89
C ALA A 106 1.49 6.01 18.95
N ASP A 107 2.05 5.41 20.01
CA ASP A 107 3.48 5.37 20.27
C ASP A 107 4.12 4.02 19.92
N ASP A 108 3.37 3.07 19.36
CA ASP A 108 3.90 1.75 19.02
C ASP A 108 4.69 1.83 17.71
N PRO A 109 6.01 1.50 17.73
CA PRO A 109 6.87 1.58 16.55
C PRO A 109 6.54 0.53 15.47
N ALA A 110 5.71 -0.47 15.79
CA ALA A 110 5.26 -1.45 14.81
C ALA A 110 4.44 -0.80 13.68
N PHE A 111 3.77 0.32 13.95
CA PHE A 111 2.92 0.99 12.97
C PHE A 111 3.66 2.15 12.30
N VAL A 112 3.91 2.01 11.00
CA VAL A 112 4.61 3.00 10.17
C VAL A 112 3.66 3.78 9.25
N GLY A 113 2.37 3.44 9.24
CA GLY A 113 1.31 4.07 8.45
C GLY A 113 -0.07 3.72 9.00
N ILE A 114 -1.10 4.18 8.30
CA ILE A 114 -2.52 3.97 8.65
C ILE A 114 -3.22 3.32 7.46
N LYS A 115 -4.11 2.34 7.71
CA LYS A 115 -4.97 1.71 6.70
C LYS A 115 -6.41 2.12 6.90
N LEU A 116 -7.05 2.56 5.81
CA LEU A 116 -8.49 2.76 5.71
C LEU A 116 -9.06 1.85 4.62
N HIS A 117 -10.24 1.31 4.86
CA HIS A 117 -10.96 0.51 3.87
C HIS A 117 -12.43 0.90 3.78
N PRO A 118 -12.74 2.09 3.22
CA PRO A 118 -14.08 2.65 3.28
C PRO A 118 -15.17 1.76 2.66
N SER A 119 -14.85 1.04 1.57
CA SER A 119 -15.80 0.10 0.94
C SER A 119 -16.20 -1.06 1.84
N LEU A 120 -15.26 -1.69 2.60
CA LEU A 120 -15.59 -2.77 3.52
C LEU A 120 -16.26 -2.27 4.80
N HIS A 121 -15.92 -1.05 5.19
CA HIS A 121 -16.55 -0.39 6.33
C HIS A 121 -17.91 0.23 5.98
N GLU A 122 -18.30 0.26 4.69
CA GLU A 122 -19.53 0.91 4.21
C GLU A 122 -19.69 2.35 4.75
N TYR A 123 -18.58 3.07 4.82
CA TYR A 123 -18.50 4.41 5.36
C TYR A 123 -17.62 5.30 4.47
N PRO A 124 -18.12 6.49 4.06
CA PRO A 124 -17.36 7.32 3.12
C PRO A 124 -16.04 7.82 3.71
N VAL A 125 -14.98 7.81 2.89
CA VAL A 125 -13.64 8.26 3.28
C VAL A 125 -13.61 9.71 3.78
N THR A 126 -14.57 10.52 3.35
CA THR A 126 -14.77 11.91 3.78
C THR A 126 -15.52 12.04 5.10
N GLY A 127 -16.03 10.95 5.65
CA GLY A 127 -16.87 10.92 6.84
C GLY A 127 -16.09 11.28 8.12
N PRO A 128 -16.77 11.95 9.08
CA PRO A 128 -16.13 12.50 10.28
C PRO A 128 -15.52 11.43 11.21
N ALA A 129 -16.00 10.20 11.19
CA ALA A 129 -15.46 9.14 12.04
C ALA A 129 -14.02 8.70 11.64
N TYR A 130 -13.55 9.05 10.43
CA TYR A 130 -12.13 8.87 10.06
C TYR A 130 -11.23 10.03 10.55
N ARG A 131 -11.78 11.10 11.15
CA ARG A 131 -11.00 12.24 11.62
C ARG A 131 -9.82 11.85 12.51
N PRO A 132 -9.92 10.91 13.48
CA PRO A 132 -8.79 10.53 14.31
C PRO A 132 -7.60 9.97 13.50
N ALA A 133 -7.88 9.23 12.42
CA ALA A 133 -6.84 8.71 11.53
C ALA A 133 -6.11 9.84 10.79
N TRP A 134 -6.85 10.80 10.24
CA TRP A 134 -6.28 11.94 9.51
C TRP A 134 -5.48 12.86 10.42
N GLU A 135 -6.00 13.19 11.62
CA GLU A 135 -5.31 14.00 12.61
C GLU A 135 -4.03 13.30 13.12
N PHE A 136 -4.08 11.99 13.31
CA PHE A 136 -2.92 11.20 13.71
C PHE A 136 -1.85 11.18 12.60
N ALA A 137 -2.24 10.98 11.35
CA ALA A 137 -1.35 11.05 10.20
C ALA A 137 -0.66 12.42 10.09
N ALA A 138 -1.44 13.50 10.18
CA ALA A 138 -0.92 14.87 10.11
C ALA A 138 0.11 15.16 11.23
N ARG A 139 -0.16 14.68 12.45
CA ARG A 139 0.73 14.89 13.60
C ARG A 139 2.02 14.10 13.52
N THR A 140 1.97 12.89 12.94
CA THR A 140 3.09 11.94 12.96
C THR A 140 3.87 11.84 11.65
N GLY A 141 3.34 12.41 10.55
CA GLY A 141 3.90 12.27 9.21
C GLY A 141 3.76 10.86 8.62
N ARG A 142 3.01 9.96 9.28
CA ARG A 142 2.77 8.60 8.79
C ARG A 142 1.84 8.60 7.58
N PRO A 143 2.16 7.89 6.48
CA PRO A 143 1.29 7.83 5.31
C PRO A 143 -0.01 7.09 5.61
N VAL A 144 -1.08 7.48 4.92
CA VAL A 144 -2.38 6.80 4.95
C VAL A 144 -2.57 6.03 3.65
N LEU A 145 -2.67 4.70 3.74
CA LEU A 145 -3.11 3.86 2.64
C LEU A 145 -4.64 3.73 2.71
N SER A 146 -5.34 4.39 1.80
CA SER A 146 -6.78 4.23 1.63
C SER A 146 -7.08 3.30 0.47
N HIS A 147 -7.89 2.27 0.70
CA HIS A 147 -8.51 1.53 -0.41
C HIS A 147 -9.27 2.52 -1.31
N THR A 148 -9.21 2.31 -2.63
CA THR A 148 -9.98 3.10 -3.60
C THR A 148 -10.61 2.19 -4.65
N TRP A 149 -11.84 2.53 -5.03
CA TRP A 149 -12.58 1.79 -6.06
C TRP A 149 -13.45 2.74 -6.87
N THR A 150 -13.16 2.85 -8.16
CA THR A 150 -13.88 3.73 -9.07
C THR A 150 -15.37 3.42 -9.11
N GLY A 151 -16.19 4.44 -8.91
CA GLY A 151 -17.66 4.32 -8.85
C GLY A 151 -18.20 3.92 -7.47
N SER A 152 -17.36 3.67 -6.48
CA SER A 152 -17.81 3.39 -5.12
C SER A 152 -18.31 4.66 -4.43
N PRO A 153 -19.44 4.61 -3.71
CA PRO A 153 -19.91 5.76 -2.93
C PRO A 153 -19.06 6.04 -1.70
N TYR A 154 -18.16 5.14 -1.34
CA TYR A 154 -17.37 5.20 -0.11
C TYR A 154 -15.93 5.65 -0.34
N ASP A 155 -15.32 5.24 -1.45
CA ASP A 155 -13.88 5.41 -1.72
C ASP A 155 -13.54 5.60 -3.22
N ASP A 156 -14.48 6.15 -4.00
CA ASP A 156 -14.12 6.63 -5.34
C ASP A 156 -12.94 7.60 -5.22
N PRO A 157 -11.89 7.49 -6.06
CA PRO A 157 -10.74 8.39 -6.00
C PRO A 157 -11.10 9.87 -5.96
N ALA A 158 -12.19 10.29 -6.62
CA ALA A 158 -12.64 11.67 -6.62
C ALA A 158 -13.01 12.19 -5.21
N LEU A 159 -13.45 11.33 -4.30
CA LEU A 159 -13.76 11.71 -2.92
C LEU A 159 -12.49 12.11 -2.14
N LEU A 160 -11.33 11.58 -2.53
CA LEU A 160 -10.06 11.89 -1.87
C LEU A 160 -9.51 13.25 -2.22
N ALA A 161 -10.03 13.94 -3.24
CA ALA A 161 -9.70 15.34 -3.50
C ALA A 161 -10.02 16.23 -2.30
N ALA A 162 -11.24 16.14 -1.77
CA ALA A 162 -11.67 16.91 -0.61
C ALA A 162 -10.89 16.56 0.67
N VAL A 163 -10.45 15.30 0.80
CA VAL A 163 -9.59 14.86 1.92
C VAL A 163 -8.19 15.45 1.77
N ALA A 164 -7.61 15.39 0.57
CA ALA A 164 -6.28 15.93 0.28
C ALA A 164 -6.20 17.45 0.52
N GLU A 165 -7.25 18.19 0.14
CA GLU A 165 -7.36 19.63 0.39
C GLU A 165 -7.48 19.97 1.87
N ARG A 166 -8.22 19.16 2.64
CA ARG A 166 -8.41 19.35 4.09
C ARG A 166 -7.16 19.00 4.90
N HIS A 167 -6.37 18.05 4.39
CA HIS A 167 -5.18 17.51 5.05
C HIS A 167 -3.96 17.57 4.12
N PRO A 168 -3.49 18.78 3.72
CA PRO A 168 -2.43 18.95 2.72
C PRO A 168 -1.07 18.36 3.15
N ASP A 169 -0.85 18.24 4.47
CA ASP A 169 0.39 17.70 5.05
C ASP A 169 0.36 16.17 5.21
N VAL A 170 -0.76 15.51 4.90
CA VAL A 170 -0.90 14.06 4.99
C VAL A 170 -0.56 13.42 3.65
N THR A 171 0.41 12.52 3.63
CA THR A 171 0.67 11.65 2.49
C THR A 171 -0.43 10.59 2.38
N ILE A 172 -1.11 10.54 1.24
CA ILE A 172 -2.22 9.62 0.99
C ILE A 172 -1.88 8.71 -0.19
N LEU A 173 -1.83 7.41 0.06
CA LEU A 173 -1.68 6.39 -0.97
C LEU A 173 -3.07 5.97 -1.45
N LEU A 174 -3.31 6.15 -2.76
CA LEU A 174 -4.54 5.71 -3.43
C LEU A 174 -4.42 4.22 -3.74
N GLY A 175 -4.79 3.37 -2.80
CA GLY A 175 -4.72 1.91 -2.96
C GLY A 175 -5.43 1.45 -4.22
N HIS A 176 -4.80 0.62 -5.02
CA HIS A 176 -5.26 0.15 -6.34
C HIS A 176 -5.38 1.24 -7.42
N ALA A 177 -4.95 2.47 -7.15
CA ALA A 177 -5.08 3.61 -8.08
C ALA A 177 -6.48 3.70 -8.72
N GLY A 178 -7.54 3.54 -7.90
CA GLY A 178 -8.93 3.51 -8.36
C GLY A 178 -9.40 2.16 -8.91
N ALA A 179 -8.58 1.12 -8.88
CA ALA A 179 -8.83 -0.26 -9.26
C ALA A 179 -9.18 -0.48 -10.74
N LEU A 180 -10.13 0.26 -11.28
CA LEU A 180 -10.64 0.05 -12.64
C LEU A 180 -9.95 0.96 -13.66
N PRO A 181 -9.72 0.49 -14.91
CA PRO A 181 -9.11 1.30 -15.96
C PRO A 181 -9.81 2.64 -16.21
N ALA A 182 -11.14 2.69 -16.05
CA ALA A 182 -11.92 3.92 -16.19
C ALA A 182 -11.55 5.01 -15.18
N GLY A 183 -10.98 4.63 -14.02
CA GLY A 183 -10.57 5.58 -12.97
C GLY A 183 -9.14 6.10 -13.11
N PHE A 184 -8.31 5.50 -13.97
CA PHE A 184 -6.89 5.89 -14.06
C PHE A 184 -6.69 7.33 -14.52
N ASP A 185 -7.56 7.85 -15.40
CA ASP A 185 -7.52 9.25 -15.82
C ASP A 185 -7.81 10.19 -14.65
N THR A 186 -8.84 9.88 -13.87
CA THR A 186 -9.20 10.62 -12.66
C THR A 186 -8.05 10.62 -11.65
N VAL A 187 -7.43 9.46 -11.42
CA VAL A 187 -6.30 9.33 -10.49
C VAL A 187 -5.09 10.18 -10.94
N ILE A 188 -4.75 10.16 -12.24
CA ILE A 188 -3.68 10.99 -12.79
C ILE A 188 -3.98 12.47 -12.57
N GLU A 189 -5.20 12.90 -12.88
CA GLU A 189 -5.62 14.30 -12.72
C GLU A 189 -5.56 14.73 -11.24
N LEU A 190 -6.05 13.91 -10.35
CA LEU A 190 -6.01 14.16 -8.91
C LEU A 190 -4.58 14.25 -8.38
N ALA A 191 -3.71 13.30 -8.73
CA ALA A 191 -2.33 13.29 -8.30
C ALA A 191 -1.52 14.47 -8.85
N ARG A 192 -1.90 15.02 -10.00
CA ARG A 192 -1.31 16.27 -10.53
C ARG A 192 -1.71 17.50 -9.75
N ARG A 193 -2.98 17.57 -9.31
CA ARG A 193 -3.51 18.72 -8.57
C ARG A 193 -3.13 18.68 -7.08
N HIS A 194 -3.01 17.50 -6.51
CA HIS A 194 -2.75 17.30 -5.09
C HIS A 194 -1.41 16.57 -4.90
N PRO A 195 -0.33 17.30 -4.54
CA PRO A 195 1.00 16.72 -4.41
C PRO A 195 1.12 15.66 -3.31
N ASN A 196 0.18 15.61 -2.39
CA ASN A 196 0.09 14.64 -1.30
C ASN A 196 -0.68 13.34 -1.66
N LEU A 197 -1.22 13.21 -2.89
CA LEU A 197 -1.84 11.99 -3.40
C LEU A 197 -0.86 11.16 -4.22
N TYR A 198 -0.71 9.89 -3.91
CA TYR A 198 0.20 8.95 -4.57
C TYR A 198 -0.57 7.71 -5.06
N PRO A 199 -0.66 7.46 -6.39
CA PRO A 199 -1.21 6.20 -6.89
C PRO A 199 -0.39 5.01 -6.41
N GLU A 200 -1.05 4.02 -5.82
CA GLU A 200 -0.47 2.73 -5.45
C GLU A 200 -1.00 1.65 -6.40
N ILE A 201 -0.12 0.85 -6.99
CA ILE A 201 -0.39 0.05 -8.19
C ILE A 201 -0.72 -1.43 -7.95
N CYS A 202 -1.10 -1.83 -6.76
CA CYS A 202 -1.61 -3.21 -6.60
C CYS A 202 -2.98 -3.40 -7.28
N GLY A 203 -3.47 -4.62 -7.32
CA GLY A 203 -4.79 -4.93 -7.86
C GLY A 203 -4.77 -5.64 -9.22
N SER A 204 -5.91 -6.27 -9.56
CA SER A 204 -6.00 -7.23 -10.67
C SER A 204 -6.00 -6.59 -12.06
N PHE A 205 -6.45 -5.34 -12.18
CA PHE A 205 -6.63 -4.68 -13.48
C PHE A 205 -5.41 -3.86 -13.93
N PHE A 206 -4.36 -3.82 -13.13
CA PHE A 206 -3.15 -3.08 -13.45
C PHE A 206 -2.29 -3.87 -14.47
N THR A 207 -1.92 -3.20 -15.56
CA THR A 207 -1.03 -3.75 -16.60
C THR A 207 0.27 -2.95 -16.67
N GLY A 208 1.32 -3.52 -17.29
CA GLY A 208 2.55 -2.78 -17.56
C GLY A 208 2.32 -1.50 -18.38
N ARG A 209 1.31 -1.49 -19.28
CA ARG A 209 0.94 -0.30 -20.06
C ARG A 209 0.31 0.79 -19.18
N SER A 210 -0.57 0.41 -18.25
CA SER A 210 -1.16 1.35 -17.30
C SER A 210 -0.09 1.96 -16.39
N LEU A 211 0.86 1.13 -15.96
CA LEU A 211 2.00 1.57 -15.15
C LEU A 211 2.88 2.54 -15.93
N ALA A 212 3.28 2.21 -17.17
CA ALA A 212 4.10 3.08 -18.01
C ALA A 212 3.43 4.45 -18.22
N ARG A 213 2.11 4.45 -18.40
CA ARG A 213 1.33 5.70 -18.50
C ARG A 213 1.37 6.50 -17.19
N LEU A 214 1.10 5.89 -16.02
CA LEU A 214 1.18 6.59 -14.74
C LEU A 214 2.54 7.22 -14.51
N VAL A 215 3.61 6.48 -14.77
CA VAL A 215 4.99 6.98 -14.64
C VAL A 215 5.27 8.11 -15.61
N GLY A 216 4.84 7.97 -16.87
CA GLY A 216 5.01 9.03 -17.88
C GLY A 216 4.31 10.34 -17.54
N GLU A 217 3.15 10.26 -16.87
CA GLU A 217 2.31 11.41 -16.52
C GLU A 217 2.70 12.08 -15.20
N LEU A 218 3.22 11.30 -14.24
CA LEU A 218 3.44 11.74 -12.85
C LEU A 218 4.93 11.70 -12.43
N GLY A 219 5.75 10.92 -13.13
CA GLY A 219 7.10 10.57 -12.70
C GLY A 219 7.13 9.33 -11.78
N ALA A 220 8.19 8.54 -11.85
CA ALA A 220 8.35 7.30 -11.10
C ALA A 220 8.30 7.49 -9.56
N HIS A 221 8.79 8.64 -9.08
CA HIS A 221 8.79 8.99 -7.65
C HIS A 221 7.39 9.23 -7.06
N ARG A 222 6.35 9.33 -7.90
CA ARG A 222 4.97 9.54 -7.50
C ARG A 222 4.13 8.24 -7.56
N VAL A 223 4.68 7.15 -8.09
CA VAL A 223 3.97 5.88 -8.27
C VAL A 223 4.53 4.85 -7.30
N ILE A 224 3.66 4.30 -6.46
CA ILE A 224 4.02 3.42 -5.35
C ILE A 224 3.72 1.96 -5.71
N TYR A 225 4.70 1.09 -5.52
CA TYR A 225 4.52 -0.35 -5.66
C TYR A 225 3.84 -0.94 -4.42
N GLY A 226 2.84 -1.77 -4.64
CA GLY A 226 2.24 -2.68 -3.68
C GLY A 226 1.86 -4.00 -4.35
N SER A 227 1.80 -5.07 -3.59
CA SER A 227 1.50 -6.40 -4.12
C SER A 227 0.05 -6.82 -3.97
N ASP A 228 -0.60 -6.37 -2.91
CA ASP A 228 -1.87 -6.92 -2.42
C ASP A 228 -1.73 -8.39 -1.96
N PHE A 229 -0.51 -8.81 -1.59
CA PHE A 229 -0.27 -10.15 -1.03
C PHE A 229 -1.06 -10.31 0.29
N PRO A 230 -1.68 -11.45 0.56
CA PRO A 230 -1.67 -12.72 -0.16
C PRO A 230 -2.79 -12.88 -1.22
N PHE A 231 -3.55 -11.82 -1.50
CA PHE A 231 -4.65 -11.87 -2.48
C PHE A 231 -4.11 -12.04 -3.90
N ILE A 232 -2.98 -11.39 -4.18
CA ILE A 232 -2.26 -11.51 -5.44
C ILE A 232 -0.85 -12.04 -5.13
N ASP A 233 -0.39 -12.98 -5.95
CA ASP A 233 0.96 -13.54 -5.81
C ASP A 233 2.02 -12.45 -6.00
N LEU A 234 2.94 -12.38 -5.05
CA LEU A 234 4.03 -11.40 -5.01
C LEU A 234 4.86 -11.38 -6.31
N ARG A 235 5.08 -12.57 -6.91
CA ARG A 235 5.83 -12.71 -8.17
C ARG A 235 5.08 -12.08 -9.34
N TYR A 236 3.77 -12.22 -9.36
CA TYR A 236 2.92 -11.57 -10.36
C TYR A 236 2.97 -10.06 -10.26
N SER A 237 2.84 -9.53 -9.03
CA SER A 237 2.85 -8.08 -8.78
C SER A 237 4.18 -7.44 -9.15
N ILE A 238 5.30 -8.05 -8.76
CA ILE A 238 6.66 -7.61 -9.15
C ILE A 238 6.83 -7.68 -10.67
N GLY A 239 6.40 -8.79 -11.28
CA GLY A 239 6.51 -9.00 -12.74
C GLY A 239 5.90 -7.89 -13.56
N ARG A 240 4.80 -7.29 -13.12
CA ARG A 240 4.18 -6.13 -13.80
C ARG A 240 5.11 -4.94 -13.90
N VAL A 241 5.92 -4.69 -12.89
CA VAL A 241 6.90 -3.60 -12.89
C VAL A 241 8.12 -3.99 -13.70
N LEU A 242 8.62 -5.20 -13.53
CA LEU A 242 9.83 -5.68 -14.22
C LEU A 242 9.71 -5.68 -15.75
N PHE A 243 8.52 -6.01 -16.25
CA PHE A 243 8.24 -6.10 -17.68
C PHE A 243 7.46 -4.90 -18.25
N ALA A 244 7.28 -3.83 -17.46
CA ALA A 244 6.76 -2.59 -17.98
C ALA A 244 7.77 -1.92 -18.93
N ASP A 245 7.26 -1.24 -19.95
CA ASP A 245 8.08 -0.44 -20.87
C ASP A 245 8.51 0.88 -20.21
N LEU A 246 9.48 0.75 -19.32
CA LEU A 246 10.04 1.82 -18.50
C LEU A 246 11.56 1.69 -18.41
N PRO A 247 12.30 2.80 -18.32
CA PRO A 247 13.71 2.79 -17.97
C PRO A 247 13.99 2.00 -16.68
N LEU A 248 15.16 1.37 -16.58
CA LEU A 248 15.56 0.63 -15.39
C LEU A 248 15.48 1.48 -14.11
N ALA A 249 15.93 2.74 -14.17
CA ALA A 249 15.90 3.65 -13.04
C ALA A 249 14.47 3.90 -12.53
N ASP A 250 13.51 4.06 -13.44
CA ASP A 250 12.11 4.28 -13.07
C ASP A 250 11.50 3.03 -12.45
N ARG A 251 11.81 1.83 -12.97
CA ARG A 251 11.35 0.56 -12.39
C ARG A 251 11.88 0.37 -10.97
N VAL A 252 13.16 0.67 -10.74
CA VAL A 252 13.78 0.62 -9.39
C VAL A 252 13.12 1.63 -8.46
N THR A 253 12.86 2.85 -8.95
CA THR A 253 12.18 3.89 -8.16
C THR A 253 10.78 3.45 -7.76
N VAL A 254 9.98 2.94 -8.71
CA VAL A 254 8.62 2.43 -8.42
C VAL A 254 8.66 1.27 -7.44
N LEU A 255 9.58 0.29 -7.61
CA LEU A 255 9.66 -0.92 -6.77
C LEU A 255 9.98 -0.63 -5.30
N GLY A 256 10.59 0.51 -4.97
CA GLY A 256 10.92 0.77 -3.56
C GLY A 256 11.32 2.21 -3.26
N GLY A 257 12.08 2.87 -4.14
CA GLY A 257 12.60 4.21 -3.87
C GLY A 257 11.52 5.25 -3.57
N ALA A 258 10.41 5.22 -4.31
CA ALA A 258 9.29 6.14 -4.12
C ALA A 258 8.66 5.99 -2.73
N PHE A 259 8.39 4.76 -2.31
CA PHE A 259 7.76 4.53 -0.99
C PHE A 259 8.76 4.71 0.17
N ALA A 260 10.03 4.34 -0.03
CA ALA A 260 11.07 4.59 0.98
C ALA A 260 11.16 6.06 1.41
N ALA A 261 10.96 6.98 0.46
CA ALA A 261 10.98 8.43 0.73
C ALA A 261 9.77 8.93 1.54
N LEU A 262 8.70 8.13 1.64
CA LEU A 262 7.46 8.48 2.35
C LEU A 262 7.35 7.82 3.72
N LEU A 263 8.20 6.84 4.01
CA LEU A 263 8.22 6.16 5.31
C LEU A 263 8.94 7.02 6.35
N PRO A 264 8.48 6.99 7.62
CA PRO A 264 9.24 7.59 8.70
C PRO A 264 10.63 6.93 8.81
N PRO A 265 11.64 7.65 9.31
CA PRO A 265 12.95 7.06 9.60
C PRO A 265 12.77 5.81 10.47
N ARG A 266 13.42 4.72 10.09
CA ARG A 266 13.45 3.52 10.94
C ARG A 266 14.39 3.76 12.11
N PRO A 267 14.03 3.30 13.30
CA PRO A 267 14.86 3.44 14.50
C PRO A 267 16.21 2.75 14.38
#